data_082dd49a52ef1b470bc31e1efdcec099
#
_entry.id   082dd49a52ef1b470bc31e1efdcec099
#
_cell.length_a   1.000
_cell.length_b   1.000
_cell.length_c   1.000
_cell.angle_alpha   90.00
_cell.angle_beta   90.00
_cell.angle_gamma   90.00
#
_symmetry.space_group_name_H-M   'P 1'
#
loop_
_entity.id
_entity.type
_entity.pdbx_description
1 polymer ?
#
loop_
_entity_poly.entity_id
_entity_poly.type
_entity_poly.pdbx_seq_one_letter_code
_entity_poly.pdbx_strand_id
1 'polypeptide(L)' 'QETLQAQKRPAPVYSVVKTEGMPHQRTFYVEAVWDDGRVQGKGSSIKSAEMQAARFALEALKADNNKT' A
#
# COMPACT_ATOMS: atom_id res chain seq x y z
N GLN A 1 4.74 -5.55 23.19
CA GLN A 1 4.48 -5.07 21.99
C GLN A 1 4.74 -3.69 21.82
N GLU A 2 4.86 -2.99 22.77
CA GLU A 2 5.16 -1.66 22.58
C GLU A 2 6.49 -1.49 22.07
N THR A 3 7.34 -2.43 22.26
CA THR A 3 8.65 -2.21 21.76
C THR A 3 8.67 -2.06 20.31
N LEU A 4 7.76 -2.64 19.61
CA LEU A 4 7.79 -2.50 18.22
C LEU A 4 7.58 -1.15 17.76
N GLN A 5 6.78 -0.41 18.40
CA GLN A 5 6.55 0.84 17.91
C GLN A 5 7.59 1.76 18.22
N ALA A 6 8.39 1.48 19.16
CA ALA A 6 9.35 2.42 19.60
C ALA A 6 10.30 2.79 18.55
N GLN A 7 10.63 1.99 17.65
CA GLN A 7 11.60 2.36 16.72
C GLN A 7 11.20 2.30 15.36
N LYS A 8 9.97 2.07 15.08
CA LYS A 8 9.64 1.96 13.74
C LYS A 8 9.13 3.14 13.15
N ARG A 9 9.23 3.28 11.90
CA ARG A 9 8.58 4.28 11.22
C ARG A 9 7.14 3.93 11.20
N PRO A 10 6.24 4.85 11.04
CA PRO A 10 4.83 4.58 10.98
C PRO A 10 4.52 3.69 9.79
N ALA A 11 3.56 2.83 9.95
CA ALA A 11 3.16 1.98 8.84
C ALA A 11 2.45 2.81 7.78
N PRO A 12 2.46 2.37 6.54
CA PRO A 12 1.76 3.09 5.50
C PRO A 12 0.27 3.16 5.78
N VAL A 13 -0.35 4.22 5.34
CA VAL A 13 -1.78 4.39 5.48
C VAL A 13 -2.41 4.00 4.16
N TYR A 14 -3.39 3.12 4.20
CA TYR A 14 -4.03 2.64 3.00
C TYR A 14 -5.40 3.27 2.84
N SER A 15 -5.74 3.68 1.63
CA SER A 15 -7.06 4.20 1.37
C SER A 15 -7.50 3.85 -0.03
N VAL A 16 -8.80 3.68 -0.20
CA VAL A 16 -9.35 3.40 -1.51
C VAL A 16 -9.52 4.74 -2.21
N VAL A 17 -8.82 4.92 -3.31
CA VAL A 17 -8.84 6.21 -3.99
C VAL A 17 -9.70 6.21 -5.24
N LYS A 18 -10.11 5.04 -5.72
CA LYS A 18 -10.88 4.99 -6.92
C LYS A 18 -11.50 3.61 -7.10
N THR A 19 -12.66 3.56 -7.74
CA THR A 19 -13.21 2.28 -8.14
C THR A 19 -13.69 2.43 -9.56
N GLU A 20 -13.59 1.37 -10.33
CA GLU A 20 -14.01 1.39 -11.70
C GLU A 20 -14.68 0.11 -12.07
N GLY A 21 -15.48 0.12 -13.11
CA GLY A 21 -16.05 -1.11 -13.63
C GLY A 21 -17.47 -1.34 -13.19
N MET A 22 -18.03 -2.45 -13.63
CA MET A 22 -19.40 -2.76 -13.35
C MET A 22 -19.57 -3.36 -11.99
N PRO A 23 -20.74 -3.38 -11.46
CA PRO A 23 -20.94 -3.90 -10.08
C PRO A 23 -20.38 -5.28 -9.85
N HIS A 24 -20.46 -6.16 -10.84
CA HIS A 24 -19.97 -7.50 -10.65
C HIS A 24 -18.58 -7.72 -11.20
N GLN A 25 -17.97 -6.64 -11.67
CA GLN A 25 -16.62 -6.75 -12.19
C GLN A 25 -15.94 -5.44 -11.92
N ARG A 26 -15.69 -5.15 -10.67
CA ARG A 26 -15.17 -3.87 -10.27
C ARG A 26 -13.69 -3.94 -9.95
N THR A 27 -12.97 -2.90 -10.30
CA THR A 27 -11.58 -2.79 -9.96
C THR A 27 -11.44 -1.71 -8.90
N PHE A 28 -10.75 -2.05 -7.82
CA PHE A 28 -10.52 -1.11 -6.73
C PHE A 28 -9.08 -0.65 -6.77
N TYR A 29 -8.88 0.62 -6.52
CA TYR A 29 -7.54 1.19 -6.47
C TYR A 29 -7.27 1.67 -5.07
N VAL A 30 -6.19 1.20 -4.49
CA VAL A 30 -5.83 1.54 -3.11
C VAL A 30 -4.47 2.20 -3.14
N GLU A 31 -4.34 3.27 -2.38
CA GLU A 31 -3.08 3.96 -2.28
C GLU A 31 -2.49 3.72 -0.92
N ALA A 32 -1.21 3.43 -0.86
CA ALA A 32 -0.48 3.32 0.40
C ALA A 32 0.46 4.50 0.48
N VAL A 33 0.38 5.24 1.56
CA VAL A 33 1.16 6.46 1.72
C VAL A 33 1.96 6.40 3.00
N TRP A 34 3.22 6.79 2.93
CA TRP A 34 4.06 6.85 4.12
C TRP A 34 4.93 8.09 4.00
N ASP A 35 5.78 8.30 4.98
CA ASP A 35 6.56 9.53 5.05
C ASP A 35 7.33 9.84 3.80
N ASP A 36 7.93 8.84 3.23
CA ASP A 36 8.83 9.08 2.12
C ASP A 36 8.25 8.77 0.77
N GLY A 37 7.03 8.37 0.67
CA GLY A 37 6.51 8.07 -0.65
C GLY A 37 5.12 7.51 -0.62
N ARG A 38 4.69 7.04 -1.78
CA ARG A 38 3.39 6.43 -1.89
C ARG A 38 3.34 5.56 -3.14
N VAL A 39 2.47 4.57 -3.11
CA VAL A 39 2.28 3.69 -4.25
C VAL A 39 0.82 3.37 -4.36
N GLN A 40 0.41 2.85 -5.49
CA GLN A 40 -0.96 2.44 -5.68
C GLN A 40 -1.02 1.01 -6.13
N GLY A 41 -2.01 0.29 -5.64
CA GLY A 41 -2.26 -1.07 -6.09
C GLY A 41 -3.68 -1.17 -6.57
N LYS A 42 -3.98 -2.18 -7.33
CA LYS A 42 -5.33 -2.39 -7.80
C LYS A 42 -5.67 -3.87 -7.73
N GLY A 43 -6.94 -4.16 -7.66
CA GLY A 43 -7.37 -5.53 -7.61
C GLY A 43 -8.87 -5.63 -7.74
N SER A 44 -9.37 -6.85 -7.80
CA SER A 44 -10.79 -7.06 -7.97
C SER A 44 -11.54 -6.92 -6.64
N SER A 45 -10.84 -6.74 -5.55
CA SER A 45 -11.48 -6.46 -4.27
C SER A 45 -10.58 -5.50 -3.52
N ILE A 46 -11.13 -4.88 -2.48
CA ILE A 46 -10.34 -3.96 -1.69
C ILE A 46 -9.15 -4.68 -1.09
N LYS A 47 -9.37 -5.89 -0.60
CA LYS A 47 -8.29 -6.65 -0.01
C LYS A 47 -7.19 -6.94 -1.02
N SER A 48 -7.55 -7.35 -2.20
CA SER A 48 -6.55 -7.61 -3.23
C SER A 48 -5.78 -6.35 -3.59
N ALA A 49 -6.49 -5.24 -3.69
CA ALA A 49 -5.84 -3.98 -4.02
C ALA A 49 -4.89 -3.56 -2.90
N GLU A 50 -5.30 -3.76 -1.66
CA GLU A 50 -4.43 -3.44 -0.53
C GLU A 50 -3.19 -4.31 -0.54
N MET A 51 -3.35 -5.57 -0.83
CA MET A 51 -2.20 -6.46 -0.85
C MET A 51 -1.23 -6.06 -1.94
N GLN A 52 -1.74 -5.64 -3.07
CA GLN A 52 -0.86 -5.21 -4.12
C GLN A 52 -0.17 -3.92 -3.76
N ALA A 53 -0.88 -2.99 -3.15
CA ALA A 53 -0.26 -1.74 -2.71
C ALA A 53 0.81 -2.02 -1.67
N ALA A 54 0.56 -2.96 -0.76
CA ALA A 54 1.55 -3.31 0.25
C ALA A 54 2.81 -3.89 -0.39
N ARG A 55 2.63 -4.70 -1.42
CA ARG A 55 3.74 -5.26 -2.10
C ARG A 55 4.59 -4.21 -2.77
N PHE A 56 3.95 -3.26 -3.46
CA PHE A 56 4.69 -2.19 -4.08
C PHE A 56 5.38 -1.32 -3.04
N ALA A 57 4.74 -1.08 -1.91
CA ALA A 57 5.36 -0.30 -0.86
C ALA A 57 6.61 -1.00 -0.33
N LEU A 58 6.52 -2.29 -0.17
CA LEU A 58 7.65 -3.04 0.30
C LEU A 58 8.78 -2.98 -0.68
N GLU A 59 8.50 -3.08 -1.94
CA GLU A 59 9.53 -2.99 -2.94
C GLU A 59 10.16 -1.63 -2.98
N ALA A 60 9.38 -0.59 -2.80
CA ALA A 60 9.93 0.75 -2.77
C ALA A 60 10.85 0.94 -1.58
N LEU A 61 10.47 0.40 -0.43
CA LEU A 61 11.32 0.51 0.74
C LEU A 61 12.59 -0.29 0.60
N LYS A 62 12.49 -1.43 -0.05
CA LYS A 62 13.68 -2.22 -0.29
C LYS A 62 14.62 -1.52 -1.22
N ALA A 63 14.10 -0.90 -2.24
CA ALA A 63 14.95 -0.18 -3.18
C ALA A 63 15.68 0.93 -2.47
N ASP A 64 15.01 1.62 -1.58
CA ASP A 64 15.65 2.67 -0.83
C ASP A 64 16.77 2.13 0.02
N ASN A 65 16.53 1.01 0.66
CA ASN A 65 17.57 0.43 1.48
C ASN A 65 18.75 -0.02 0.68
N ASN A 66 18.51 -0.50 -0.48
CA ASN A 66 19.60 -0.96 -1.31
C ASN A 66 20.40 0.14 -1.91
N LYS A 67 19.88 1.35 -1.90
CA LYS A 67 20.59 2.41 -2.48
C LYS A 67 21.81 2.78 -1.78
N THR A 68 21.91 2.54 -0.56
CA THR A 68 23.15 2.90 0.07
C THR A 68 24.09 1.75 -0.07
#